data_3bbde786133b375b5025615e468e8281
#
_entry.id   3bbde786133b375b5025615e468e8281
#
_cell.length_a   1.000
_cell.length_b   1.000
_cell.length_c   1.000
_cell.angle_alpha   90.00
_cell.angle_beta   90.00
_cell.angle_gamma   90.00
#
_symmetry.space_group_name_H-M   'P 1'
#
loop_
_entity.id
_entity.type
_entity.pdbx_description
1 polymer ?
#
loop_
_entity_poly.entity_id
_entity_poly.type
_entity_poly.pdbx_seq_one_letter_code
_entity_poly.pdbx_strand_id
1 'polypeptide(L)'
;MADLGKTLNELFELNEDEKFYKDYFEVSASSGQLKKFLDKVDLDDAIRRHLIIPELLPDIISYEMNDDEYFKDNDRNVFISKHNRYTPPFLHKHDFFEIIFVFTGHCSQTISTTRKDFTEGDLIFIAPGVYHTMEVFDDNSIVFNILLRKSTFSQMFIPLMKGNNLLNEFFSEGLYHSQQIDYVIFHSGGEHLIDSQKEMLNVYHEHLFHDAFSDQVLVGMLTQLSAKMMRHYRNTVESSYHDKNEHQPENFKVMHYMQSHLEDVTLQDIADHFGFSLSYCSRLIKSTTGQSFNNWRRLLRIQKAERLLVNTQKSVAD
;
A
#
# COMPACT_ATOMS: atom_id res chain seq x y z
N MET A 1 -9.11 1.22 31.91
CA MET A 1 -8.08 1.77 31.03
C MET A 1 -7.08 0.64 30.79
N ALA A 2 -7.06 0.06 29.61
CA ALA A 2 -6.01 -0.88 29.27
C ALA A 2 -4.68 -0.12 29.31
N ASP A 3 -3.64 -0.81 29.71
CA ASP A 3 -2.34 -0.21 29.97
C ASP A 3 -1.64 0.09 28.64
N LEU A 4 -1.63 1.35 28.22
CA LEU A 4 -0.88 1.82 27.04
C LEU A 4 0.60 1.41 27.09
N GLY A 5 1.17 1.31 28.30
CA GLY A 5 2.53 0.84 28.51
C GLY A 5 2.68 -0.64 28.11
N LYS A 6 1.67 -1.46 28.39
CA LYS A 6 1.64 -2.85 27.94
C LYS A 6 1.55 -2.95 26.42
N THR A 7 0.63 -2.21 25.79
CA THR A 7 0.50 -2.15 24.33
C THR A 7 1.82 -1.73 23.68
N LEU A 8 2.50 -0.72 24.21
CA LEU A 8 3.78 -0.27 23.70
C LEU A 8 4.85 -1.36 23.79
N ASN A 9 4.94 -2.07 24.92
CA ASN A 9 5.92 -3.15 25.08
C ASN A 9 5.66 -4.30 24.11
N GLU A 10 4.38 -4.69 23.93
CA GLU A 10 3.99 -5.75 23.00
C GLU A 10 4.33 -5.40 21.53
N LEU A 11 4.34 -4.12 21.15
CA LEU A 11 4.75 -3.70 19.80
C LEU A 11 6.22 -4.02 19.49
N PHE A 12 7.12 -3.91 20.49
CA PHE A 12 8.54 -4.19 20.31
C PHE A 12 8.85 -5.69 20.32
N GLU A 13 8.02 -6.52 20.93
CA GLU A 13 8.19 -7.96 20.89
C GLU A 13 7.93 -8.50 19.47
N LEU A 14 8.77 -9.46 19.04
CA LEU A 14 8.50 -10.19 17.79
C LEU A 14 7.33 -11.14 18.01
N ASN A 15 6.30 -11.01 17.19
CA ASN A 15 5.22 -11.98 17.14
C ASN A 15 5.68 -13.27 16.44
N GLU A 16 4.83 -14.30 16.36
CA GLU A 16 5.18 -15.60 15.79
C GLU A 16 5.48 -15.51 14.27
N ASP A 17 4.78 -14.63 13.54
CA ASP A 17 5.03 -14.41 12.12
C ASP A 17 6.35 -13.67 11.90
N GLU A 18 6.66 -12.67 12.71
CA GLU A 18 7.93 -11.94 12.64
C GLU A 18 9.14 -12.83 12.99
N LYS A 19 8.99 -13.74 13.95
CA LYS A 19 10.04 -14.74 14.26
C LYS A 19 10.28 -15.65 13.05
N PHE A 20 9.21 -16.15 12.44
CA PHE A 20 9.30 -16.94 11.22
C PHE A 20 10.00 -16.18 10.08
N TYR A 21 9.59 -14.93 9.84
CA TYR A 21 10.17 -14.10 8.80
C TYR A 21 11.63 -13.72 9.07
N LYS A 22 12.01 -13.53 10.33
CA LYS A 22 13.40 -13.29 10.72
C LYS A 22 14.27 -14.49 10.40
N ASP A 23 13.85 -15.70 10.81
CA ASP A 23 14.56 -16.94 10.49
C ASP A 23 14.66 -17.17 8.97
N TYR A 24 13.58 -16.91 8.23
CA TYR A 24 13.56 -16.95 6.77
C TYR A 24 14.55 -15.94 6.16
N PHE A 25 14.55 -14.70 6.63
CA PHE A 25 15.45 -13.65 6.16
C PHE A 25 16.93 -14.02 6.39
N GLU A 26 17.27 -14.53 7.57
CA GLU A 26 18.64 -14.91 7.91
C GLU A 26 19.20 -16.02 7.00
N VAL A 27 18.35 -16.96 6.55
CA VAL A 27 18.77 -18.04 5.66
C VAL A 27 18.66 -17.71 4.18
N SER A 28 17.95 -16.65 3.80
CA SER A 28 17.63 -16.28 2.40
C SER A 28 18.87 -15.99 1.56
N ALA A 29 19.95 -15.50 2.18
CA ALA A 29 21.23 -15.21 1.52
C ALA A 29 21.97 -16.48 1.02
N SER A 30 21.58 -17.68 1.49
CA SER A 30 22.22 -18.95 1.14
C SER A 30 21.20 -19.95 0.59
N SER A 31 21.29 -20.26 -0.71
CA SER A 31 20.35 -21.17 -1.38
C SER A 31 20.27 -22.55 -0.71
N GLY A 32 21.36 -23.06 -0.15
CA GLY A 32 21.39 -24.35 0.55
C GLY A 32 20.73 -24.31 1.93
N GLN A 33 20.84 -23.19 2.65
CA GLN A 33 20.19 -23.00 3.96
C GLN A 33 18.71 -22.70 3.74
N LEU A 34 18.36 -21.84 2.78
CA LEU A 34 16.99 -21.54 2.41
C LEU A 34 16.22 -22.82 2.05
N LYS A 35 16.79 -23.70 1.20
CA LYS A 35 16.15 -24.96 0.86
C LYS A 35 15.85 -25.80 2.10
N LYS A 36 16.83 -25.97 3.00
CA LYS A 36 16.64 -26.74 4.23
C LYS A 36 15.61 -26.14 5.18
N PHE A 37 15.46 -24.83 5.16
CA PHE A 37 14.42 -24.11 5.90
C PHE A 37 13.06 -24.40 5.29
N LEU A 38 12.90 -24.19 3.97
CA LEU A 38 11.67 -24.41 3.24
C LEU A 38 11.17 -25.85 3.30
N ASP A 39 12.08 -26.85 3.28
CA ASP A 39 11.74 -28.28 3.43
C ASP A 39 11.06 -28.62 4.78
N LYS A 40 11.13 -27.73 5.78
CA LYS A 40 10.53 -27.90 7.12
C LYS A 40 9.25 -27.09 7.32
N VAL A 41 8.89 -26.22 6.38
CA VAL A 41 7.71 -25.37 6.49
C VAL A 41 6.45 -26.21 6.37
N ASP A 42 5.56 -26.06 7.34
CA ASP A 42 4.20 -26.60 7.26
C ASP A 42 3.38 -25.69 6.36
N LEU A 43 3.04 -26.20 5.17
CA LEU A 43 2.30 -25.42 4.16
C LEU A 43 0.87 -25.09 4.61
N ASP A 44 0.20 -26.00 5.31
CA ASP A 44 -1.15 -25.76 5.79
C ASP A 44 -1.17 -24.67 6.86
N ASP A 45 -0.17 -24.64 7.73
CA ASP A 45 0.02 -23.58 8.71
C ASP A 45 0.37 -22.24 8.03
N ALA A 46 1.28 -22.25 7.07
CA ALA A 46 1.67 -21.07 6.31
C ALA A 46 0.47 -20.44 5.55
N ILE A 47 -0.36 -21.25 4.93
CA ILE A 47 -1.58 -20.82 4.24
C ILE A 47 -2.57 -20.22 5.25
N ARG A 48 -2.82 -20.90 6.37
CA ARG A 48 -3.75 -20.45 7.40
C ARG A 48 -3.33 -19.10 8.01
N ARG A 49 -2.02 -18.87 8.16
CA ARG A 49 -1.43 -17.64 8.69
C ARG A 49 -1.20 -16.58 7.62
N HIS A 50 -1.52 -16.86 6.36
CA HIS A 50 -1.27 -15.98 5.21
C HIS A 50 0.20 -15.53 5.10
N LEU A 51 1.14 -16.46 5.34
CA LEU A 51 2.56 -16.13 5.26
C LEU A 51 3.00 -15.92 3.81
N ILE A 52 3.79 -14.89 3.59
CA ILE A 52 4.39 -14.56 2.30
C ILE A 52 5.68 -15.37 2.15
N ILE A 53 5.64 -16.43 1.34
CA ILE A 53 6.78 -17.31 1.05
C ILE A 53 6.83 -17.51 -0.47
N PRO A 54 7.51 -16.64 -1.22
CA PRO A 54 7.47 -16.62 -2.68
C PRO A 54 7.86 -17.95 -3.34
N GLU A 55 8.77 -18.71 -2.73
CA GLU A 55 9.26 -19.99 -3.28
C GLU A 55 8.27 -21.15 -3.12
N LEU A 56 7.41 -21.11 -2.10
CA LEU A 56 6.46 -22.19 -1.83
C LEU A 56 5.03 -21.83 -2.24
N LEU A 57 4.67 -20.58 -2.14
CA LEU A 57 3.29 -20.11 -2.28
C LEU A 57 3.18 -18.94 -3.28
N PRO A 58 3.72 -19.07 -4.50
CA PRO A 58 3.71 -17.97 -5.48
C PRO A 58 2.31 -17.55 -5.90
N ASP A 59 1.34 -18.48 -5.86
CA ASP A 59 -0.04 -18.23 -6.28
C ASP A 59 -0.94 -17.67 -5.16
N ILE A 60 -0.49 -17.71 -3.91
CA ILE A 60 -1.24 -17.18 -2.75
C ILE A 60 -0.93 -15.71 -2.50
N ILE A 61 0.17 -15.22 -3.04
CA ILE A 61 0.52 -13.81 -2.95
C ILE A 61 -0.51 -13.03 -3.78
N SER A 62 -1.50 -12.46 -3.10
CA SER A 62 -2.47 -11.60 -3.74
C SER A 62 -1.80 -10.29 -4.14
N TYR A 63 -1.64 -10.08 -5.43
CA TYR A 63 -1.15 -8.80 -5.97
C TYR A 63 -2.24 -7.71 -5.93
N GLU A 64 -3.49 -8.10 -5.77
CA GLU A 64 -4.65 -7.21 -5.64
C GLU A 64 -5.43 -7.55 -4.38
N MET A 65 -5.44 -6.64 -3.41
CA MET A 65 -6.19 -6.77 -2.16
C MET A 65 -7.51 -6.00 -2.29
N ASN A 66 -8.61 -6.69 -2.04
CA ASN A 66 -9.94 -6.10 -2.17
C ASN A 66 -10.49 -5.64 -0.82
N ASP A 67 -11.38 -4.65 -0.87
CA ASP A 67 -12.09 -4.11 0.29
C ASP A 67 -12.74 -5.22 1.14
N ASP A 68 -13.34 -6.22 0.49
CA ASP A 68 -14.02 -7.33 1.16
C ASP A 68 -13.10 -8.24 1.99
N GLU A 69 -11.81 -8.30 1.71
CA GLU A 69 -10.88 -9.15 2.46
C GLU A 69 -10.58 -8.58 3.85
N TYR A 70 -10.48 -7.26 3.96
CA TYR A 70 -10.11 -6.56 5.19
C TYR A 70 -11.31 -6.05 5.99
N PHE A 71 -12.43 -5.78 5.33
CA PHE A 71 -13.61 -5.14 5.92
C PHE A 71 -14.85 -6.03 5.88
N LYS A 72 -14.68 -7.36 5.75
CA LYS A 72 -15.77 -8.35 5.68
C LYS A 72 -16.70 -8.36 6.88
N ASP A 73 -16.17 -8.16 8.04
CA ASP A 73 -16.94 -8.07 9.29
C ASP A 73 -17.59 -6.68 9.38
N ASN A 74 -18.41 -6.40 8.48
CA ASN A 74 -19.31 -5.30 8.11
C ASN A 74 -19.41 -4.04 8.99
N ASP A 75 -18.82 -4.03 10.17
CA ASP A 75 -18.85 -2.91 11.10
C ASP A 75 -17.53 -2.13 11.15
N ARG A 76 -16.49 -2.56 10.38
CA ARG A 76 -15.19 -1.87 10.34
C ARG A 76 -15.02 -1.06 9.07
N ASN A 77 -14.72 0.23 9.24
CA ASN A 77 -14.34 1.15 8.17
C ASN A 77 -12.85 1.52 8.20
N VAL A 78 -12.20 1.14 9.31
CA VAL A 78 -10.76 1.35 9.55
C VAL A 78 -10.16 0.04 10.03
N PHE A 79 -9.07 -0.38 9.40
CA PHE A 79 -8.27 -1.51 9.86
C PHE A 79 -6.83 -1.05 10.10
N ILE A 80 -6.25 -1.40 11.25
CA ILE A 80 -4.90 -0.97 11.61
C ILE A 80 -4.09 -2.21 11.99
N SER A 81 -2.94 -2.37 11.36
CA SER A 81 -1.99 -3.43 11.67
C SER A 81 -0.59 -2.88 11.88
N LYS A 82 0.18 -3.53 12.74
CA LYS A 82 1.63 -3.42 12.74
C LYS A 82 2.15 -4.22 11.56
N HIS A 83 2.96 -3.61 10.68
CA HIS A 83 3.63 -4.35 9.62
C HIS A 83 4.58 -5.38 10.22
N ASN A 84 4.50 -6.64 9.78
CA ASN A 84 5.40 -7.69 10.26
C ASN A 84 6.82 -7.43 9.75
N ARG A 85 7.75 -7.25 10.67
CA ARG A 85 9.18 -7.10 10.37
C ARG A 85 9.70 -8.34 9.63
N TYR A 86 10.70 -8.14 8.77
CA TYR A 86 11.34 -9.18 7.97
C TYR A 86 10.46 -9.85 6.91
N THR A 87 9.19 -9.40 6.75
CA THR A 87 8.34 -9.90 5.64
C THR A 87 9.06 -9.68 4.31
N PRO A 88 9.19 -10.71 3.45
CA PRO A 88 9.71 -10.52 2.11
C PRO A 88 8.92 -9.46 1.35
N PRO A 89 9.59 -8.51 0.68
CA PRO A 89 8.87 -7.51 -0.10
C PRO A 89 8.10 -8.19 -1.22
N PHE A 90 6.81 -7.91 -1.31
CA PHE A 90 5.96 -8.37 -2.40
C PHE A 90 5.23 -7.20 -3.02
N LEU A 91 5.15 -7.21 -4.34
CA LEU A 91 4.48 -6.17 -5.09
C LEU A 91 2.97 -6.38 -5.03
N HIS A 92 2.26 -5.42 -4.44
CA HIS A 92 0.81 -5.47 -4.33
C HIS A 92 0.16 -4.11 -4.56
N LYS A 93 -1.14 -4.11 -4.76
CA LYS A 93 -2.01 -2.93 -4.77
C LYS A 93 -3.33 -3.28 -4.09
N HIS A 94 -4.07 -2.27 -3.70
CA HIS A 94 -5.39 -2.41 -3.10
C HIS A 94 -6.36 -1.37 -3.66
N ASP A 95 -7.66 -1.57 -3.50
CA ASP A 95 -8.71 -0.67 -3.99
C ASP A 95 -9.21 0.32 -2.94
N PHE A 96 -8.61 0.32 -1.76
CA PHE A 96 -8.81 1.25 -0.64
C PHE A 96 -7.61 2.18 -0.46
N PHE A 97 -7.75 3.20 0.41
CA PHE A 97 -6.62 4.05 0.81
C PHE A 97 -5.79 3.38 1.90
N GLU A 98 -4.49 3.53 1.81
CA GLU A 98 -3.57 3.15 2.87
C GLU A 98 -2.84 4.39 3.40
N ILE A 99 -2.77 4.48 4.73
CA ILE A 99 -1.92 5.43 5.44
C ILE A 99 -0.88 4.64 6.19
N ILE A 100 0.38 4.94 5.96
CA ILE A 100 1.50 4.31 6.62
C ILE A 100 2.12 5.32 7.58
N PHE A 101 2.32 4.91 8.81
CA PHE A 101 2.98 5.72 9.83
C PHE A 101 4.20 5.00 10.38
N VAL A 102 5.38 5.59 10.22
CA VAL A 102 6.62 5.08 10.80
C VAL A 102 6.65 5.51 12.27
N PHE A 103 6.28 4.59 13.16
CA PHE A 103 6.16 4.87 14.59
C PHE A 103 7.53 5.03 15.24
N THR A 104 8.48 4.15 14.91
CA THR A 104 9.88 4.23 15.32
C THR A 104 10.76 3.55 14.29
N GLY A 105 12.03 3.93 14.22
CA GLY A 105 13.01 3.37 13.30
C GLY A 105 12.83 3.84 11.86
N HIS A 106 12.83 2.90 10.92
CA HIS A 106 12.79 3.19 9.49
C HIS A 106 12.14 2.06 8.69
N CYS A 107 11.68 2.38 7.47
CA CYS A 107 11.28 1.40 6.47
C CYS A 107 11.64 1.91 5.07
N SER A 108 11.69 1.00 4.10
CA SER A 108 11.83 1.34 2.69
C SER A 108 10.61 0.84 1.92
N GLN A 109 10.22 1.58 0.90
CA GLN A 109 9.15 1.17 0.00
C GLN A 109 9.55 1.43 -1.45
N THR A 110 9.09 0.57 -2.35
CA THR A 110 9.00 0.92 -3.76
C THR A 110 7.54 1.23 -4.06
N ILE A 111 7.24 2.51 -4.35
CA ILE A 111 5.89 2.96 -4.69
C ILE A 111 5.87 3.26 -6.18
N SER A 112 5.01 2.58 -6.93
CA SER A 112 5.05 2.51 -8.39
C SER A 112 6.42 2.02 -8.86
N THR A 113 7.36 2.91 -9.09
CA THR A 113 8.71 2.58 -9.57
C THR A 113 9.82 3.29 -8.79
N THR A 114 9.44 4.09 -7.80
CA THR A 114 10.37 4.92 -7.04
C THR A 114 10.60 4.29 -5.68
N ARG A 115 11.86 3.96 -5.37
CA ARG A 115 12.26 3.53 -4.04
C ARG A 115 12.39 4.77 -3.14
N LYS A 116 11.78 4.69 -1.98
CA LYS A 116 11.80 5.71 -0.93
C LYS A 116 12.18 5.10 0.40
N ASP A 117 12.96 5.82 1.18
CA ASP A 117 13.32 5.47 2.55
C ASP A 117 12.61 6.44 3.50
N PHE A 118 12.00 5.89 4.54
CA PHE A 118 11.21 6.62 5.51
C PHE A 118 11.77 6.45 6.91
N THR A 119 11.61 7.48 7.72
CA THR A 119 12.10 7.53 9.10
C THR A 119 10.96 7.77 10.08
N GLU A 120 11.25 7.63 11.36
CA GLU A 120 10.25 7.80 12.41
C GLU A 120 9.50 9.13 12.29
N GLY A 121 8.18 9.05 12.42
CA GLY A 121 7.26 10.17 12.28
C GLY A 121 6.76 10.42 10.86
N ASP A 122 7.37 9.84 9.83
CA ASP A 122 6.87 9.99 8.47
C ASP A 122 5.47 9.38 8.32
N LEU A 123 4.59 10.12 7.63
CA LEU A 123 3.22 9.71 7.32
C LEU A 123 3.04 9.69 5.81
N ILE A 124 2.74 8.52 5.28
CA ILE A 124 2.64 8.26 3.84
C ILE A 124 1.20 7.89 3.52
N PHE A 125 0.62 8.55 2.52
CA PHE A 125 -0.68 8.23 1.95
C PHE A 125 -0.48 7.58 0.60
N ILE A 126 -1.02 6.38 0.41
CA ILE A 126 -1.00 5.65 -0.87
C ILE A 126 -2.41 5.62 -1.43
N ALA A 127 -2.54 6.03 -2.70
CA ALA A 127 -3.81 6.03 -3.40
C ALA A 127 -4.24 4.60 -3.80
N PRO A 128 -5.56 4.34 -3.92
CA PRO A 128 -6.08 3.08 -4.43
C PRO A 128 -5.52 2.74 -5.82
N GLY A 129 -5.18 1.48 -6.04
CA GLY A 129 -4.69 0.96 -7.31
C GLY A 129 -3.21 1.17 -7.59
N VAL A 130 -2.47 1.75 -6.64
CA VAL A 130 -1.03 1.98 -6.75
C VAL A 130 -0.26 0.73 -6.32
N TYR A 131 0.62 0.23 -7.20
CA TYR A 131 1.53 -0.87 -6.86
C TYR A 131 2.64 -0.39 -5.94
N HIS A 132 2.87 -1.12 -4.86
CA HIS A 132 3.95 -0.82 -3.92
C HIS A 132 4.45 -2.07 -3.19
N THR A 133 5.61 -1.93 -2.52
CA THR A 133 6.20 -2.92 -1.63
C THR A 133 6.53 -2.26 -0.31
N MET A 134 6.78 -3.05 0.74
CA MET A 134 7.33 -2.55 2.00
C MET A 134 8.45 -3.46 2.50
N GLU A 135 9.48 -2.86 3.09
CA GLU A 135 10.66 -3.52 3.63
C GLU A 135 10.97 -2.96 5.02
N VAL A 136 10.92 -3.83 6.03
CA VAL A 136 11.30 -3.52 7.42
C VAL A 136 12.19 -4.65 7.92
N PHE A 137 13.52 -4.46 7.91
CA PHE A 137 14.49 -5.51 8.15
C PHE A 137 15.36 -5.28 9.40
N ASP A 138 14.75 -4.83 10.48
CA ASP A 138 15.40 -4.68 11.78
C ASP A 138 14.42 -4.92 12.93
N ASP A 139 14.95 -5.14 14.14
CA ASP A 139 14.16 -5.47 15.33
C ASP A 139 13.48 -4.26 15.98
N ASN A 140 13.90 -3.04 15.67
CA ASN A 140 13.50 -1.83 16.39
C ASN A 140 12.49 -0.98 15.64
N SER A 141 12.33 -1.21 14.35
CA SER A 141 11.39 -0.46 13.53
C SER A 141 9.97 -0.97 13.73
N ILE A 142 9.05 -0.04 13.93
CA ILE A 142 7.62 -0.30 14.05
C ILE A 142 6.90 0.60 13.06
N VAL A 143 6.17 -0.01 12.15
CA VAL A 143 5.41 0.66 11.11
C VAL A 143 3.95 0.23 11.22
N PHE A 144 3.04 1.19 11.20
CA PHE A 144 1.61 0.95 11.16
C PHE A 144 1.07 1.12 9.75
N ASN A 145 0.30 0.13 9.30
CA ASN A 145 -0.54 0.23 8.12
C ASN A 145 -1.98 0.51 8.58
N ILE A 146 -2.56 1.61 8.10
CA ILE A 146 -3.91 2.06 8.40
C ILE A 146 -4.69 2.01 7.10
N LEU A 147 -5.59 1.04 6.98
CA LEU A 147 -6.39 0.83 5.79
C LEU A 147 -7.75 1.51 5.97
N LEU A 148 -8.20 2.25 4.97
CA LEU A 148 -9.41 3.05 5.00
C LEU A 148 -10.26 2.81 3.76
N ARG A 149 -11.54 2.47 3.93
CA ARG A 149 -12.48 2.48 2.81
C ARG A 149 -12.52 3.85 2.14
N LYS A 150 -12.75 3.90 0.83
CA LYS A 150 -12.88 5.17 0.08
C LYS A 150 -13.93 6.10 0.67
N SER A 151 -15.06 5.55 1.13
CA SER A 151 -16.13 6.31 1.78
C SER A 151 -15.67 6.96 3.08
N THR A 152 -14.96 6.21 3.93
CA THR A 152 -14.40 6.68 5.19
C THR A 152 -13.33 7.73 4.97
N PHE A 153 -12.44 7.47 4.02
CA PHE A 153 -11.41 8.43 3.62
C PHE A 153 -12.05 9.75 3.17
N SER A 154 -13.08 9.69 2.30
CA SER A 154 -13.81 10.88 1.86
C SER A 154 -14.42 11.65 3.03
N GLN A 155 -15.07 10.94 3.96
CA GLN A 155 -15.66 11.54 5.15
C GLN A 155 -14.63 12.27 6.02
N MET A 156 -13.44 11.72 6.17
CA MET A 156 -12.36 12.29 6.97
C MET A 156 -11.71 13.50 6.30
N PHE A 157 -11.42 13.41 5.00
CA PHE A 157 -10.54 14.36 4.33
C PHE A 157 -11.26 15.46 3.57
N ILE A 158 -12.48 15.26 3.05
CA ILE A 158 -13.24 16.34 2.37
C ILE A 158 -13.37 17.58 3.27
N PRO A 159 -13.67 17.49 4.57
CA PRO A 159 -13.74 18.67 5.44
C PRO A 159 -12.40 19.40 5.63
N LEU A 160 -11.28 18.69 5.43
CA LEU A 160 -9.93 19.23 5.54
C LEU A 160 -9.43 19.88 4.25
N MET A 161 -10.11 19.65 3.13
CA MET A 161 -9.79 20.23 1.83
C MET A 161 -10.16 21.71 1.80
N LYS A 162 -9.21 22.58 2.15
CA LYS A 162 -9.37 24.02 2.10
C LYS A 162 -8.35 24.64 1.14
N GLY A 163 -8.84 25.28 0.09
CA GLY A 163 -8.00 25.92 -0.93
C GLY A 163 -7.58 24.95 -2.05
N ASN A 164 -6.83 25.46 -3.02
CA ASN A 164 -6.33 24.67 -4.14
C ASN A 164 -4.88 24.33 -3.84
N ASN A 165 -4.63 23.10 -3.42
CA ASN A 165 -3.30 22.60 -3.08
C ASN A 165 -3.13 21.13 -3.49
N LEU A 166 -1.90 20.66 -3.48
CA LEU A 166 -1.48 19.32 -3.85
C LEU A 166 -2.28 18.20 -3.15
N LEU A 167 -2.65 18.40 -1.89
CA LEU A 167 -3.45 17.44 -1.13
C LEU A 167 -4.87 17.32 -1.66
N ASN A 168 -5.48 18.45 -2.05
CA ASN A 168 -6.79 18.43 -2.67
C ASN A 168 -6.76 17.68 -4.00
N GLU A 169 -5.70 17.83 -4.78
CA GLU A 169 -5.49 17.09 -6.01
C GLU A 169 -5.36 15.59 -5.71
N PHE A 170 -4.48 15.19 -4.81
CA PHE A 170 -4.32 13.78 -4.41
C PHE A 170 -5.63 13.15 -3.93
N PHE A 171 -6.35 13.83 -3.04
CA PHE A 171 -7.60 13.29 -2.50
C PHE A 171 -8.70 13.23 -3.56
N SER A 172 -8.79 14.24 -4.42
CA SER A 172 -9.77 14.24 -5.52
C SER A 172 -9.46 13.14 -6.52
N GLU A 173 -8.20 12.95 -6.87
CA GLU A 173 -7.76 11.93 -7.82
C GLU A 173 -7.93 10.51 -7.28
N GLY A 174 -7.54 10.27 -6.05
CA GLY A 174 -7.71 8.97 -5.41
C GLY A 174 -9.17 8.55 -5.27
N LEU A 175 -10.09 9.53 -5.11
CA LEU A 175 -11.52 9.29 -5.04
C LEU A 175 -12.18 9.12 -6.42
N TYR A 176 -11.71 9.85 -7.44
CA TYR A 176 -12.35 9.92 -8.77
C TYR A 176 -11.57 9.20 -9.88
N HIS A 177 -10.51 8.46 -9.53
CA HIS A 177 -9.74 7.61 -10.46
C HIS A 177 -8.96 8.34 -11.57
N SER A 178 -8.50 9.55 -11.36
CA SER A 178 -7.70 10.26 -12.36
C SER A 178 -6.21 9.87 -12.41
N GLN A 179 -5.71 9.12 -11.44
CA GLN A 179 -4.37 8.47 -11.39
C GLN A 179 -3.15 9.35 -11.71
N GLN A 180 -3.14 10.62 -11.31
CA GLN A 180 -1.97 11.48 -11.52
C GLN A 180 -1.02 11.50 -10.31
N ILE A 181 -1.54 11.23 -9.09
CA ILE A 181 -0.76 11.25 -7.87
C ILE A 181 -0.89 9.90 -7.16
N ASP A 182 0.21 9.16 -7.05
CA ASP A 182 0.24 7.84 -6.44
C ASP A 182 0.34 7.89 -4.92
N TYR A 183 1.10 8.88 -4.42
CA TYR A 183 1.35 9.03 -2.98
C TYR A 183 1.56 10.49 -2.57
N VAL A 184 1.32 10.75 -1.29
CA VAL A 184 1.70 11.97 -0.60
C VAL A 184 2.43 11.60 0.68
N ILE A 185 3.55 12.26 0.97
CA ILE A 185 4.39 12.02 2.13
C ILE A 185 4.49 13.31 2.94
N PHE A 186 4.29 13.18 4.24
CA PHE A 186 4.60 14.21 5.23
C PHE A 186 5.84 13.76 6.00
N HIS A 187 6.92 14.51 5.87
CA HIS A 187 8.13 14.28 6.65
C HIS A 187 8.03 15.03 7.98
N SER A 188 7.87 14.29 9.06
CA SER A 188 7.63 14.84 10.38
C SER A 188 8.84 14.72 11.31
N GLY A 189 10.01 15.12 10.86
CA GLY A 189 11.17 15.20 11.77
C GLY A 189 11.02 16.31 12.81
N GLY A 190 11.34 16.05 14.08
CA GLY A 190 11.59 17.08 15.09
C GLY A 190 10.49 17.31 16.14
N GLU A 191 10.10 18.57 16.35
CA GLU A 191 9.41 19.07 17.55
C GLU A 191 8.07 18.35 17.90
N HIS A 192 7.35 17.81 16.91
CA HIS A 192 6.03 17.18 17.11
C HIS A 192 6.06 15.65 17.03
N LEU A 193 7.21 15.02 16.91
CA LEU A 193 7.34 13.58 16.74
C LEU A 193 6.71 12.80 17.91
N ILE A 194 7.08 13.16 19.14
CA ILE A 194 6.61 12.50 20.37
C ILE A 194 5.09 12.59 20.50
N ASP A 195 4.51 13.74 20.14
CA ASP A 195 3.06 13.93 20.19
C ASP A 195 2.36 13.06 19.14
N SER A 196 2.90 12.97 17.92
CA SER A 196 2.35 12.13 16.84
C SER A 196 2.44 10.65 17.18
N GLN A 197 3.56 10.19 17.76
CA GLN A 197 3.71 8.81 18.25
C GLN A 197 2.69 8.48 19.34
N LYS A 198 2.49 9.39 20.29
CA LYS A 198 1.53 9.21 21.38
C LYS A 198 0.10 9.13 20.87
N GLU A 199 -0.25 9.98 19.90
CA GLU A 199 -1.57 9.94 19.26
C GLU A 199 -1.75 8.64 18.47
N MET A 200 -0.76 8.20 17.71
CA MET A 200 -0.83 6.95 16.96
C MET A 200 -0.94 5.73 17.89
N LEU A 201 -0.24 5.71 19.01
CA LEU A 201 -0.38 4.64 20.01
C LEU A 201 -1.81 4.59 20.58
N ASN A 202 -2.43 5.74 20.86
CA ASN A 202 -3.84 5.79 21.26
C ASN A 202 -4.79 5.28 20.17
N VAL A 203 -4.54 5.63 18.91
CA VAL A 203 -5.31 5.14 17.77
C VAL A 203 -5.21 3.62 17.66
N TYR A 204 -4.00 3.07 17.75
CA TYR A 204 -3.79 1.62 17.70
C TYR A 204 -4.44 0.90 18.89
N HIS A 205 -4.34 1.47 20.07
CA HIS A 205 -4.99 0.94 21.27
C HIS A 205 -6.53 0.91 21.14
N GLU A 206 -7.14 1.97 20.60
CA GLU A 206 -8.58 2.00 20.31
C GLU A 206 -8.97 0.94 19.29
N HIS A 207 -8.15 0.73 18.27
CA HIS A 207 -8.37 -0.34 17.28
C HIS A 207 -8.39 -1.73 17.92
N LEU A 208 -7.51 -2.00 18.91
CA LEU A 208 -7.48 -3.27 19.63
C LEU A 208 -8.66 -3.45 20.59
N PHE A 209 -9.17 -2.35 21.18
CA PHE A 209 -10.29 -2.38 22.13
C PHE A 209 -11.60 -2.82 21.48
N HIS A 210 -11.90 -2.30 20.31
CA HIS A 210 -12.98 -2.65 19.39
C HIS A 210 -14.35 -2.91 20.05
N ASP A 211 -15.08 -1.85 20.31
CA ASP A 211 -16.50 -1.89 20.69
C ASP A 211 -17.41 -1.29 19.60
N ALA A 212 -18.69 -1.17 19.88
CA ALA A 212 -19.70 -0.63 18.96
C ALA A 212 -19.47 0.84 18.55
N PHE A 213 -18.58 1.57 19.21
CA PHE A 213 -18.26 2.99 18.96
C PHE A 213 -16.85 3.19 18.42
N SER A 214 -16.00 2.16 18.50
CA SER A 214 -14.57 2.27 18.16
C SER A 214 -14.33 2.79 16.75
N ASP A 215 -15.16 2.42 15.78
CA ASP A 215 -15.00 2.89 14.40
C ASP A 215 -15.16 4.42 14.28
N GLN A 216 -16.16 4.99 14.95
CA GLN A 216 -16.38 6.44 14.98
C GLN A 216 -15.29 7.17 15.75
N VAL A 217 -14.81 6.59 16.86
CA VAL A 217 -13.70 7.11 17.63
C VAL A 217 -12.43 7.12 16.80
N LEU A 218 -12.11 6.01 16.11
CA LEU A 218 -10.96 5.89 15.23
C LEU A 218 -10.98 6.92 14.09
N VAL A 219 -12.12 7.08 13.42
CA VAL A 219 -12.29 8.10 12.36
C VAL A 219 -12.03 9.50 12.90
N GLY A 220 -12.54 9.81 14.10
CA GLY A 220 -12.29 11.09 14.77
C GLY A 220 -10.82 11.32 15.10
N MET A 221 -10.15 10.31 15.69
CA MET A 221 -8.73 10.36 16.06
C MET A 221 -7.83 10.50 14.85
N LEU A 222 -8.06 9.70 13.80
CA LEU A 222 -7.30 9.77 12.55
C LEU A 222 -7.52 11.09 11.82
N THR A 223 -8.74 11.64 11.84
CA THR A 223 -9.03 12.97 11.28
C THR A 223 -8.23 14.05 12.03
N GLN A 224 -8.19 13.98 13.38
CA GLN A 224 -7.43 14.90 14.20
C GLN A 224 -5.92 14.78 13.92
N LEU A 225 -5.37 13.57 13.89
CA LEU A 225 -3.96 13.31 13.59
C LEU A 225 -3.60 13.89 12.22
N SER A 226 -4.37 13.57 11.18
CA SER A 226 -4.16 14.07 9.83
C SER A 226 -4.23 15.59 9.74
N ALA A 227 -5.19 16.22 10.43
CA ALA A 227 -5.32 17.68 10.47
C ALA A 227 -4.11 18.35 11.14
N LYS A 228 -3.57 17.75 12.19
CA LYS A 228 -2.34 18.23 12.85
C LYS A 228 -1.12 18.07 11.94
N MET A 229 -0.97 16.92 11.29
CA MET A 229 0.10 16.70 10.32
C MET A 229 0.05 17.74 9.19
N MET A 230 -1.12 17.98 8.59
CA MET A 230 -1.30 19.01 7.58
C MET A 230 -0.96 20.43 8.09
N ARG A 231 -1.27 20.73 9.35
CA ARG A 231 -0.97 22.02 9.95
C ARG A 231 0.53 22.26 10.12
N HIS A 232 1.22 21.26 10.61
CA HIS A 232 2.63 21.40 10.99
C HIS A 232 3.59 21.14 9.83
N TYR A 233 3.25 20.20 8.94
CA TYR A 233 4.18 19.67 7.93
C TYR A 233 3.82 20.00 6.48
N ARG A 234 2.84 20.89 6.25
CA ARG A 234 2.41 21.27 4.89
C ARG A 234 3.54 21.76 3.96
N ASN A 235 4.63 22.26 4.54
CA ASN A 235 5.77 22.79 3.78
C ASN A 235 6.82 21.71 3.46
N THR A 236 6.69 20.51 4.04
CA THR A 236 7.58 19.36 3.82
C THR A 236 6.85 18.25 3.07
N VAL A 237 5.74 18.58 2.42
CA VAL A 237 4.95 17.61 1.65
C VAL A 237 5.68 17.26 0.37
N GLU A 238 5.89 15.97 0.19
CA GLU A 238 6.37 15.38 -1.05
C GLU A 238 5.25 14.59 -1.73
N SER A 239 5.22 14.55 -3.05
CA SER A 239 4.27 13.73 -3.79
C SER A 239 4.87 13.19 -5.08
N SER A 240 4.24 12.15 -5.63
CA SER A 240 4.62 11.59 -6.93
C SER A 240 4.47 12.58 -8.09
N TYR A 241 3.70 13.66 -7.94
CA TYR A 241 3.52 14.68 -8.96
C TYR A 241 4.82 15.41 -9.31
N HIS A 242 5.68 15.67 -8.31
CA HIS A 242 6.99 16.28 -8.53
C HIS A 242 7.99 15.30 -9.15
N ASP A 243 7.88 14.01 -8.81
CA ASP A 243 8.79 12.96 -9.31
C ASP A 243 8.49 12.56 -10.77
N LYS A 244 7.23 12.68 -11.23
CA LYS A 244 6.82 12.26 -12.59
C LYS A 244 7.48 13.05 -13.71
N ASN A 245 7.98 14.24 -13.44
CA ASN A 245 8.64 15.09 -14.43
C ASN A 245 10.13 14.75 -14.64
N GLU A 246 10.77 14.01 -13.75
CA GLU A 246 12.22 13.84 -13.82
C GLU A 246 12.70 12.49 -14.38
N HIS A 247 12.14 11.33 -14.09
CA HIS A 247 12.63 10.03 -14.67
C HIS A 247 11.67 8.86 -14.38
N GLN A 248 10.55 8.77 -15.07
CA GLN A 248 9.76 7.53 -14.98
C GLN A 248 10.43 6.40 -15.79
N PRO A 249 10.63 5.20 -15.19
CA PRO A 249 11.09 4.04 -15.94
C PRO A 249 10.17 3.70 -17.11
N GLU A 250 10.76 3.20 -18.20
CA GLU A 250 10.04 2.92 -19.44
C GLU A 250 8.90 1.91 -19.26
N ASN A 251 9.09 0.91 -18.40
CA ASN A 251 8.06 -0.08 -18.09
C ASN A 251 6.80 0.57 -17.48
N PHE A 252 6.96 1.54 -16.58
CA PHE A 252 5.83 2.26 -15.99
C PHE A 252 5.10 3.09 -17.05
N LYS A 253 5.82 3.86 -17.84
CA LYS A 253 5.22 4.66 -18.94
C LYS A 253 4.38 3.79 -19.88
N VAL A 254 4.90 2.61 -20.22
CA VAL A 254 4.20 1.64 -21.07
C VAL A 254 2.95 1.09 -20.39
N MET A 255 3.04 0.71 -19.09
CA MET A 255 1.89 0.21 -18.34
C MET A 255 0.79 1.26 -18.19
N HIS A 256 1.17 2.50 -17.87
CA HIS A 256 0.23 3.62 -17.76
C HIS A 256 -0.44 3.95 -19.10
N TYR A 257 0.33 3.94 -20.20
CA TYR A 257 -0.21 4.13 -21.54
C TYR A 257 -1.23 3.04 -21.89
N MET A 258 -0.93 1.77 -21.58
CA MET A 258 -1.86 0.67 -21.78
C MET A 258 -3.16 0.83 -21.00
N GLN A 259 -3.09 1.29 -19.76
CA GLN A 259 -4.27 1.51 -18.90
C GLN A 259 -5.13 2.67 -19.41
N SER A 260 -4.51 3.77 -19.82
CA SER A 260 -5.22 4.96 -20.30
C SER A 260 -5.84 4.78 -21.69
N HIS A 261 -5.31 3.86 -22.50
CA HIS A 261 -5.79 3.57 -23.87
C HIS A 261 -6.33 2.13 -23.99
N LEU A 262 -6.84 1.56 -22.90
CA LEU A 262 -7.18 0.14 -22.77
C LEU A 262 -8.17 -0.37 -23.82
N GLU A 263 -9.04 0.49 -24.35
CA GLU A 263 -10.08 0.10 -25.30
C GLU A 263 -9.49 -0.36 -26.63
N ASP A 264 -8.51 0.39 -27.18
CA ASP A 264 -8.01 0.15 -28.54
C ASP A 264 -6.52 -0.12 -28.62
N VAL A 265 -5.76 0.00 -27.52
CA VAL A 265 -4.31 -0.11 -27.53
C VAL A 265 -3.80 -1.38 -28.17
N THR A 266 -2.88 -1.23 -29.10
CA THR A 266 -2.11 -2.30 -29.72
C THR A 266 -0.64 -2.23 -29.32
N LEU A 267 0.10 -3.32 -29.54
CA LEU A 267 1.54 -3.32 -29.30
C LEU A 267 2.27 -2.35 -30.23
N GLN A 268 1.71 -2.10 -31.44
CA GLN A 268 2.22 -1.13 -32.40
C GLN A 268 2.07 0.30 -31.88
N ASP A 269 0.92 0.65 -31.32
CA ASP A 269 0.68 1.98 -30.77
C ASP A 269 1.67 2.31 -29.65
N ILE A 270 1.98 1.32 -28.79
CA ILE A 270 3.01 1.47 -27.75
C ILE A 270 4.39 1.70 -28.38
N ALA A 271 4.75 0.87 -29.37
CA ALA A 271 6.03 0.97 -30.04
C ALA A 271 6.20 2.35 -30.70
N ASP A 272 5.18 2.82 -31.40
CA ASP A 272 5.19 4.12 -32.11
C ASP A 272 5.21 5.30 -31.12
N HIS A 273 4.43 5.20 -30.02
CA HIS A 273 4.35 6.27 -29.03
C HIS A 273 5.68 6.51 -28.28
N PHE A 274 6.38 5.42 -27.92
CA PHE A 274 7.63 5.50 -27.15
C PHE A 274 8.91 5.41 -28.01
N GLY A 275 8.79 5.20 -29.30
CA GLY A 275 9.95 5.01 -30.19
C GLY A 275 10.67 3.67 -29.97
N PHE A 276 9.95 2.65 -29.51
CA PHE A 276 10.50 1.32 -29.24
C PHE A 276 10.27 0.33 -30.38
N SER A 277 11.02 -0.76 -30.39
CA SER A 277 10.70 -1.89 -31.27
C SER A 277 9.58 -2.75 -30.67
N LEU A 278 8.76 -3.40 -31.48
CA LEU A 278 7.72 -4.34 -31.06
C LEU A 278 8.29 -5.44 -30.15
N SER A 279 9.46 -5.96 -30.49
CA SER A 279 10.14 -6.99 -29.70
C SER A 279 10.56 -6.49 -28.33
N TYR A 280 10.96 -5.23 -28.22
CA TYR A 280 11.30 -4.60 -26.94
C TYR A 280 10.04 -4.40 -26.08
N CYS A 281 8.98 -3.82 -26.64
CA CYS A 281 7.70 -3.65 -25.93
C CYS A 281 7.16 -4.98 -25.42
N SER A 282 7.17 -6.03 -26.24
CA SER A 282 6.70 -7.36 -25.82
C SER A 282 7.51 -7.94 -24.67
N ARG A 283 8.85 -7.82 -24.69
CA ARG A 283 9.72 -8.27 -23.58
C ARG A 283 9.52 -7.44 -22.34
N LEU A 284 9.44 -6.11 -22.47
CA LEU A 284 9.23 -5.18 -21.37
C LEU A 284 7.93 -5.50 -20.62
N ILE A 285 6.83 -5.65 -21.35
CA ILE A 285 5.53 -6.01 -20.77
C ILE A 285 5.60 -7.36 -20.07
N LYS A 286 6.22 -8.37 -20.72
CA LYS A 286 6.33 -9.70 -20.15
C LYS A 286 7.23 -9.73 -18.89
N SER A 287 8.34 -9.00 -18.88
CA SER A 287 9.22 -8.91 -17.71
C SER A 287 8.58 -8.15 -16.54
N THR A 288 7.73 -7.15 -16.83
CA THR A 288 7.08 -6.33 -15.82
C THR A 288 5.84 -7.02 -15.22
N THR A 289 5.06 -7.74 -16.04
CA THR A 289 3.75 -8.28 -15.64
C THR A 289 3.71 -9.81 -15.52
N GLY A 290 4.78 -10.49 -15.95
CA GLY A 290 4.78 -11.96 -16.10
C GLY A 290 3.93 -12.46 -17.28
N GLN A 291 3.14 -11.59 -17.94
CA GLN A 291 2.15 -11.93 -18.97
C GLN A 291 2.54 -11.41 -20.36
N SER A 292 2.03 -12.06 -21.42
CA SER A 292 2.11 -11.48 -22.76
C SER A 292 1.22 -10.24 -22.86
N PHE A 293 1.53 -9.33 -23.82
CA PHE A 293 0.69 -8.14 -24.08
C PHE A 293 -0.81 -8.46 -24.19
N ASN A 294 -1.16 -9.48 -24.98
CA ASN A 294 -2.57 -9.83 -25.19
C ASN A 294 -3.25 -10.35 -23.91
N ASN A 295 -2.55 -11.17 -23.12
CA ASN A 295 -3.07 -11.68 -21.86
C ASN A 295 -3.23 -10.55 -20.84
N TRP A 296 -2.22 -9.68 -20.73
CA TRP A 296 -2.26 -8.53 -19.82
C TRP A 296 -3.38 -7.55 -20.19
N ARG A 297 -3.52 -7.18 -21.47
CA ARG A 297 -4.60 -6.35 -21.96
C ARG A 297 -5.97 -6.95 -21.67
N ARG A 298 -6.13 -8.27 -21.89
CA ARG A 298 -7.39 -8.98 -21.58
C ARG A 298 -7.72 -8.94 -20.10
N LEU A 299 -6.74 -9.14 -19.23
CA LEU A 299 -6.89 -9.04 -17.77
C LEU A 299 -7.37 -7.65 -17.35
N LEU A 300 -6.69 -6.61 -17.82
CA LEU A 300 -7.07 -5.22 -17.53
C LEU A 300 -8.49 -4.88 -18.00
N ARG A 301 -8.91 -5.41 -19.16
CA ARG A 301 -10.30 -5.22 -19.67
C ARG A 301 -11.32 -5.92 -18.79
N ILE A 302 -11.05 -7.13 -18.34
CA ILE A 302 -11.94 -7.86 -17.42
C ILE A 302 -12.07 -7.07 -16.11
N GLN A 303 -10.98 -6.62 -15.52
CA GLN A 303 -11.00 -5.80 -14.30
C GLN A 303 -11.75 -4.47 -14.48
N LYS A 304 -11.63 -3.83 -15.65
CA LYS A 304 -12.41 -2.62 -15.96
C LYS A 304 -13.91 -2.95 -16.08
N ALA A 305 -14.25 -4.05 -16.73
CA ALA A 305 -15.64 -4.49 -16.89
C ALA A 305 -16.26 -4.85 -15.52
N GLU A 306 -15.56 -5.59 -14.68
CA GLU A 306 -16.02 -5.93 -13.32
C GLU A 306 -16.30 -4.66 -12.50
N ARG A 307 -15.37 -3.69 -12.52
CA ARG A 307 -15.58 -2.40 -11.84
C ARG A 307 -16.80 -1.64 -12.36
N LEU A 308 -17.02 -1.63 -13.66
CA LEU A 308 -18.19 -0.96 -14.25
C LEU A 308 -19.49 -1.65 -13.84
N LEU A 309 -19.53 -2.97 -13.82
CA LEU A 309 -20.71 -3.74 -13.41
C LEU A 309 -21.03 -3.59 -11.92
N VAL A 310 -20.02 -3.52 -11.07
CA VAL A 310 -20.21 -3.37 -9.62
C VAL A 310 -20.59 -1.93 -9.23
N ASN A 311 -19.96 -0.94 -9.86
CA ASN A 311 -20.06 0.46 -9.42
C ASN A 311 -21.03 1.31 -10.26
N THR A 312 -21.68 0.73 -11.28
CA THR A 312 -22.63 1.46 -12.15
C THR A 312 -23.86 0.60 -12.43
N GLN A 313 -24.88 1.19 -13.05
CA GLN A 313 -26.08 0.46 -13.51
C GLN A 313 -25.91 -0.08 -14.94
N LYS A 314 -24.68 -0.15 -15.47
CA LYS A 314 -24.42 -0.69 -16.81
C LYS A 314 -24.64 -2.20 -16.84
N SER A 315 -25.11 -2.70 -17.98
CA SER A 315 -25.22 -4.12 -18.26
C SER A 315 -23.98 -4.64 -19.00
N VAL A 316 -23.85 -5.96 -19.11
CA VAL A 316 -22.77 -6.60 -19.90
C VAL A 316 -22.82 -6.21 -21.38
N ALA A 317 -23.96 -5.69 -21.86
CA ALA A 317 -24.13 -5.26 -23.25
C ALA A 317 -23.71 -3.80 -23.51
N ASP A 318 -23.54 -3.00 -22.44
CA ASP A 318 -23.06 -1.62 -22.50
C ASP A 318 -21.52 -1.55 -22.44
#